data_2ac54e232c713280874af80d58fd3498
#
_entry.id   2ac54e232c713280874af80d58fd3498
#
_cell.length_a   1.000
_cell.length_b   1.000
_cell.length_c   1.000
_cell.angle_alpha   90.00
_cell.angle_beta   90.00
_cell.angle_gamma   90.00
#
_symmetry.space_group_name_H-M   'P 1'
#
loop_
_entity.id
_entity.type
_entity.pdbx_description
1 polymer ?
#
loop_
_entity_poly.entity_id
_entity_poly.type
_entity_poly.pdbx_seq_one_letter_code
_entity_poly.pdbx_strand_id
1 'polypeptide(L)'
;MSIAALGRRARLASRRLASASAADKDAALLTAADLLVERTPEILAANTGDTERAGAGGMEPGPLDRLRLTDGRIAGMAEGLRKVAALPDPVGELLDGWVRPNGLEIQRVRVPLGVVAIIYENRPNVTSDAASLCLKSGNAALLRGSGSALRSNVAIAGVLREGLQKTGLPEDGVVLVEDTAHETAVELMQLTELVDCLVPRGGHELIRSVREHATVPVVIDGDGNCHVYVDAAADLDEALDIVVNSKTNRPSVCNAAESLVVHDAVAETFVPRVCSALAEHGVELLGDERARALWSEMGVATDDDFAREFLALRMTVAVAGSLDEAIGHVNRFGSGHTEAIVTGDLDAARRFTGAVDAAVVIVNASTRFTDGERFGFGAEIGISTQKLHARGPMGLRELTTYKYVLWGDGQVVE
;
A
#
# COMPACT_ATOMS: atom_id res chain seq x y z
N MET A 1 -24.38 -13.62 -11.34
CA MET A 1 -24.37 -14.33 -10.02
C MET A 1 -24.41 -13.25 -8.95
N SER A 2 -25.17 -13.41 -7.82
CA SER A 2 -25.22 -12.39 -6.78
C SER A 2 -23.88 -12.28 -6.03
N ILE A 3 -23.57 -11.10 -5.49
CA ILE A 3 -22.34 -10.85 -4.71
C ILE A 3 -22.27 -11.77 -3.49
N ALA A 4 -23.38 -12.00 -2.81
CA ALA A 4 -23.44 -12.94 -1.69
C ALA A 4 -23.11 -14.39 -2.12
N ALA A 5 -23.46 -14.82 -3.33
CA ALA A 5 -23.07 -16.14 -3.83
C ALA A 5 -21.57 -16.22 -4.10
N LEU A 6 -20.97 -15.17 -4.67
CA LEU A 6 -19.52 -15.07 -4.86
C LEU A 6 -18.78 -15.05 -3.52
N GLY A 7 -19.26 -14.29 -2.56
CA GLY A 7 -18.71 -14.26 -1.19
C GLY A 7 -18.75 -15.63 -0.51
N ARG A 8 -19.84 -16.39 -0.66
CA ARG A 8 -19.92 -17.78 -0.13
C ARG A 8 -18.88 -18.71 -0.77
N ARG A 9 -18.63 -18.60 -2.08
CA ARG A 9 -17.60 -19.40 -2.76
C ARG A 9 -16.22 -19.07 -2.20
N ALA A 10 -15.87 -17.76 -2.08
CA ALA A 10 -14.61 -17.32 -1.47
C ALA A 10 -14.48 -17.82 -0.02
N ARG A 11 -15.57 -17.76 0.78
CA ARG A 11 -15.59 -18.25 2.17
C ARG A 11 -15.33 -19.75 2.28
N LEU A 12 -15.85 -20.56 1.38
CA LEU A 12 -15.56 -21.99 1.35
C LEU A 12 -14.11 -22.26 0.95
N ALA A 13 -13.59 -21.54 -0.04
CA ALA A 13 -12.20 -21.66 -0.47
C ALA A 13 -11.23 -21.24 0.62
N SER A 14 -11.52 -20.15 1.36
CA SER A 14 -10.63 -19.63 2.40
C SER A 14 -10.36 -20.66 3.51
N ARG A 15 -11.34 -21.50 3.85
CA ARG A 15 -11.17 -22.58 4.84
C ARG A 15 -10.14 -23.62 4.41
N ARG A 16 -10.10 -23.95 3.11
CA ARG A 16 -9.12 -24.87 2.55
C ARG A 16 -7.74 -24.25 2.46
N LEU A 17 -7.67 -22.97 2.04
CA LEU A 17 -6.42 -22.21 1.95
C LEU A 17 -5.76 -22.02 3.32
N ALA A 18 -6.55 -21.79 4.36
CA ALA A 18 -6.05 -21.63 5.73
C ALA A 18 -5.30 -22.87 6.26
N SER A 19 -5.56 -24.04 5.70
CA SER A 19 -4.89 -25.30 6.07
C SER A 19 -3.93 -25.82 4.99
N ALA A 20 -3.76 -25.09 3.89
CA ALA A 20 -2.81 -25.45 2.83
C ALA A 20 -1.37 -25.28 3.32
N SER A 21 -0.49 -26.21 2.91
CA SER A 21 0.92 -26.10 3.22
C SER A 21 1.58 -24.92 2.46
N ALA A 22 2.70 -24.43 2.96
CA ALA A 22 3.50 -23.44 2.25
C ALA A 22 3.86 -23.93 0.83
N ALA A 23 4.25 -25.21 0.71
CA ALA A 23 4.62 -25.83 -0.55
C ALA A 23 3.46 -25.85 -1.57
N ASP A 24 2.22 -26.13 -1.13
CA ASP A 24 1.05 -26.10 -2.02
C ASP A 24 0.74 -24.68 -2.53
N LYS A 25 0.83 -23.69 -1.64
CA LYS A 25 0.63 -22.28 -1.98
C LYS A 25 1.71 -21.78 -2.95
N ASP A 26 2.97 -22.16 -2.70
CA ASP A 26 4.11 -21.80 -3.56
C ASP A 26 3.96 -22.45 -4.94
N ALA A 27 3.62 -23.72 -5.00
CA ALA A 27 3.39 -24.42 -6.27
C ALA A 27 2.26 -23.76 -7.09
N ALA A 28 1.18 -23.31 -6.43
CA ALA A 28 0.08 -22.63 -7.10
C ALA A 28 0.51 -21.28 -7.68
N LEU A 29 1.25 -20.49 -6.91
CA LEU A 29 1.79 -19.20 -7.38
C LEU A 29 2.78 -19.34 -8.52
N LEU A 30 3.70 -20.31 -8.43
CA LEU A 30 4.68 -20.59 -9.49
C LEU A 30 3.99 -21.10 -10.76
N THR A 31 3.01 -21.99 -10.64
CA THR A 31 2.19 -22.46 -11.79
C THR A 31 1.44 -21.30 -12.42
N ALA A 32 0.83 -20.41 -11.62
CA ALA A 32 0.13 -19.24 -12.13
C ALA A 32 1.10 -18.26 -12.83
N ALA A 33 2.32 -18.09 -12.31
CA ALA A 33 3.35 -17.26 -12.93
C ALA A 33 3.75 -17.78 -14.32
N ASP A 34 3.94 -19.09 -14.46
CA ASP A 34 4.25 -19.72 -15.75
C ASP A 34 3.08 -19.60 -16.73
N LEU A 35 1.85 -19.80 -16.27
CA LEU A 35 0.64 -19.60 -17.07
C LEU A 35 0.44 -18.16 -17.51
N LEU A 36 0.79 -17.13 -16.70
CA LEU A 36 0.75 -15.72 -17.12
C LEU A 36 1.66 -15.48 -18.33
N VAL A 37 2.87 -16.05 -18.30
CA VAL A 37 3.81 -15.94 -19.42
C VAL A 37 3.30 -16.70 -20.64
N GLU A 38 2.82 -17.93 -20.48
CA GLU A 38 2.26 -18.74 -21.55
C GLU A 38 1.05 -18.07 -22.25
N ARG A 39 0.17 -17.47 -21.45
CA ARG A 39 -1.07 -16.83 -21.91
C ARG A 39 -0.93 -15.35 -22.21
N THR A 40 0.29 -14.81 -22.29
CA THR A 40 0.55 -13.40 -22.64
C THR A 40 -0.25 -12.94 -23.85
N PRO A 41 -0.33 -13.68 -24.98
CA PRO A 41 -1.11 -13.23 -26.16
C PRO A 41 -2.61 -13.07 -25.86
N GLU A 42 -3.22 -13.98 -25.08
CA GLU A 42 -4.65 -13.92 -24.71
C GLU A 42 -4.92 -12.70 -23.79
N ILE A 43 -4.05 -12.47 -22.82
CA ILE A 43 -4.16 -11.34 -21.88
C ILE A 43 -3.99 -10.01 -22.62
N LEU A 44 -3.02 -9.91 -23.55
CA LEU A 44 -2.83 -8.72 -24.37
C LEU A 44 -4.01 -8.46 -25.31
N ALA A 45 -4.61 -9.49 -25.91
CA ALA A 45 -5.82 -9.35 -26.72
C ALA A 45 -7.00 -8.79 -25.90
N ALA A 46 -7.20 -9.31 -24.67
CA ALA A 46 -8.21 -8.80 -23.73
C ALA A 46 -7.94 -7.33 -23.37
N ASN A 47 -6.67 -7.01 -23.09
CA ASN A 47 -6.26 -5.66 -22.68
C ASN A 47 -6.36 -4.64 -23.84
N THR A 48 -6.05 -5.03 -25.08
CA THR A 48 -6.26 -4.21 -26.26
C THR A 48 -7.71 -3.75 -26.36
N GLY A 49 -8.66 -4.69 -26.22
CA GLY A 49 -10.09 -4.35 -26.23
C GLY A 49 -10.54 -3.45 -25.07
N ASP A 50 -9.87 -3.51 -23.91
CA ASP A 50 -10.13 -2.60 -22.80
C ASP A 50 -9.55 -1.20 -23.06
N THR A 51 -8.30 -1.11 -23.52
CA THR A 51 -7.63 0.17 -23.80
C THR A 51 -8.25 0.93 -24.98
N GLU A 52 -8.67 0.25 -26.05
CA GLU A 52 -9.37 0.85 -27.18
C GLU A 52 -10.71 1.46 -26.74
N ARG A 53 -11.49 0.70 -25.94
CA ARG A 53 -12.78 1.19 -25.42
C ARG A 53 -12.60 2.37 -24.47
N ALA A 54 -11.61 2.30 -23.58
CA ALA A 54 -11.30 3.37 -22.63
C ALA A 54 -10.82 4.64 -23.35
N GLY A 55 -9.94 4.50 -24.35
CA GLY A 55 -9.47 5.61 -25.18
C GLY A 55 -10.60 6.25 -25.99
N ALA A 56 -11.46 5.45 -26.64
CA ALA A 56 -12.64 5.94 -27.35
C ALA A 56 -13.65 6.64 -26.39
N GLY A 57 -13.69 6.24 -25.13
CA GLY A 57 -14.47 6.88 -24.06
C GLY A 57 -13.85 8.16 -23.48
N GLY A 58 -12.70 8.62 -24.01
CA GLY A 58 -12.05 9.86 -23.55
C GLY A 58 -11.23 9.72 -22.27
N MET A 59 -10.76 8.52 -21.93
CA MET A 59 -9.90 8.34 -20.76
C MET A 59 -8.58 9.12 -20.92
N GLU A 60 -8.22 9.89 -19.90
CA GLU A 60 -6.99 10.67 -19.87
C GLU A 60 -5.72 9.81 -20.05
N PRO A 61 -4.62 10.37 -20.60
CA PRO A 61 -3.39 9.60 -20.90
C PRO A 61 -2.80 8.85 -19.70
N GLY A 62 -2.79 9.45 -18.51
CA GLY A 62 -2.24 8.85 -17.29
C GLY A 62 -2.99 7.58 -16.84
N PRO A 63 -4.31 7.63 -16.60
CA PRO A 63 -5.13 6.45 -16.36
C PRO A 63 -5.06 5.40 -17.49
N LEU A 64 -5.00 5.83 -18.76
CA LEU A 64 -4.90 4.93 -19.91
C LEU A 64 -3.56 4.16 -19.91
N ASP A 65 -2.46 4.83 -19.57
CA ASP A 65 -1.16 4.15 -19.43
C ASP A 65 -1.17 3.12 -18.30
N ARG A 66 -1.81 3.42 -17.16
CA ARG A 66 -1.98 2.45 -16.06
C ARG A 66 -2.80 1.23 -16.45
N LEU A 67 -3.80 1.41 -17.32
CA LEU A 67 -4.65 0.33 -17.84
C LEU A 67 -3.89 -0.57 -18.82
N ARG A 68 -2.95 -0.01 -19.59
CA ARG A 68 -2.25 -0.72 -20.66
C ARG A 68 -1.30 -1.78 -20.11
N LEU A 69 -1.42 -3.00 -20.64
CA LEU A 69 -0.45 -4.07 -20.44
C LEU A 69 0.49 -4.15 -21.66
N THR A 70 1.69 -4.68 -21.42
CA THR A 70 2.69 -5.01 -22.42
C THR A 70 3.30 -6.35 -22.04
N ASP A 71 4.04 -7.01 -22.95
CA ASP A 71 4.79 -8.23 -22.64
C ASP A 71 5.65 -8.06 -21.37
N GLY A 72 6.37 -6.92 -21.27
CA GLY A 72 7.19 -6.61 -20.11
C GLY A 72 6.40 -6.43 -18.81
N ARG A 73 5.20 -5.82 -18.87
CA ARG A 73 4.33 -5.66 -17.69
C ARG A 73 3.76 -7.01 -17.24
N ILE A 74 3.38 -7.90 -18.17
CA ILE A 74 2.91 -9.26 -17.84
C ILE A 74 4.06 -10.11 -17.29
N ALA A 75 5.25 -10.05 -17.89
CA ALA A 75 6.43 -10.69 -17.33
C ALA A 75 6.75 -10.19 -15.91
N GLY A 76 6.58 -8.87 -15.66
CA GLY A 76 6.69 -8.29 -14.33
C GLY A 76 5.66 -8.84 -13.32
N MET A 77 4.41 -9.05 -13.75
CA MET A 77 3.39 -9.70 -12.93
C MET A 77 3.79 -11.14 -12.56
N ALA A 78 4.25 -11.92 -13.53
CA ALA A 78 4.73 -13.28 -13.31
C ALA A 78 5.92 -13.31 -12.32
N GLU A 79 6.86 -12.39 -12.47
CA GLU A 79 7.99 -12.25 -11.54
C GLU A 79 7.53 -11.84 -10.14
N GLY A 80 6.51 -10.98 -10.04
CA GLY A 80 5.86 -10.64 -8.77
C GLY A 80 5.31 -11.87 -8.05
N LEU A 81 4.61 -12.77 -8.76
CA LEU A 81 4.13 -14.03 -8.19
C LEU A 81 5.29 -14.92 -7.70
N ARG A 82 6.38 -15.03 -8.46
CA ARG A 82 7.57 -15.79 -8.06
C ARG A 82 8.22 -15.21 -6.82
N LYS A 83 8.35 -13.89 -6.73
CA LYS A 83 8.86 -13.21 -5.54
C LYS A 83 7.98 -13.51 -4.32
N VAL A 84 6.66 -13.41 -4.44
CA VAL A 84 5.72 -13.72 -3.34
C VAL A 84 5.82 -15.20 -2.94
N ALA A 85 5.92 -16.13 -3.88
CA ALA A 85 6.11 -17.55 -3.59
C ALA A 85 7.39 -17.80 -2.76
N ALA A 86 8.47 -17.07 -3.04
CA ALA A 86 9.74 -17.21 -2.33
C ALA A 86 9.74 -16.61 -0.91
N LEU A 87 8.73 -15.81 -0.54
CA LEU A 87 8.65 -15.24 0.80
C LEU A 87 8.33 -16.32 1.86
N PRO A 88 8.80 -16.14 3.10
CA PRO A 88 8.37 -16.99 4.21
C PRO A 88 6.86 -16.96 4.40
N ASP A 89 6.26 -18.14 4.61
CA ASP A 89 4.83 -18.25 4.90
C ASP A 89 4.55 -17.78 6.34
N PRO A 90 3.69 -16.78 6.55
CA PRO A 90 3.40 -16.30 7.90
C PRO A 90 2.42 -17.21 8.66
N VAL A 91 1.68 -18.08 7.98
CA VAL A 91 0.64 -18.92 8.60
C VAL A 91 1.30 -19.99 9.47
N GLY A 92 0.89 -20.08 10.74
CA GLY A 92 1.45 -21.00 11.71
C GLY A 92 2.65 -20.45 12.49
N GLU A 93 3.12 -19.22 12.20
CA GLU A 93 4.17 -18.56 12.99
C GLU A 93 3.74 -18.44 14.46
N LEU A 94 4.58 -18.95 15.38
CA LEU A 94 4.39 -18.76 16.81
C LEU A 94 4.86 -17.35 17.17
N LEU A 95 3.92 -16.48 17.57
CA LEU A 95 4.22 -15.09 17.92
C LEU A 95 4.80 -14.99 19.33
N ASP A 96 4.18 -15.67 20.27
CA ASP A 96 4.62 -15.84 21.64
C ASP A 96 3.87 -17.00 22.31
N GLY A 97 4.29 -17.35 23.54
CA GLY A 97 3.63 -18.36 24.34
C GLY A 97 4.15 -18.35 25.77
N TRP A 98 3.34 -18.88 26.70
CA TRP A 98 3.70 -18.98 28.13
C TRP A 98 2.99 -20.16 28.79
N VAL A 99 3.51 -20.58 29.94
CA VAL A 99 2.92 -21.63 30.79
C VAL A 99 2.28 -20.99 32.00
N ARG A 100 1.05 -21.37 32.33
CA ARG A 100 0.37 -20.92 33.53
C ARG A 100 0.83 -21.72 34.75
N PRO A 101 0.66 -21.20 35.99
CA PRO A 101 1.04 -21.94 37.21
C PRO A 101 0.39 -23.32 37.36
N ASN A 102 -0.79 -23.53 36.75
CA ASN A 102 -1.48 -24.83 36.73
C ASN A 102 -1.03 -25.77 35.60
N GLY A 103 0.06 -25.43 34.88
CA GLY A 103 0.61 -26.22 33.80
C GLY A 103 -0.05 -26.03 32.41
N LEU A 104 -1.08 -25.18 32.30
CA LEU A 104 -1.72 -24.90 31.03
C LEU A 104 -0.74 -24.09 30.13
N GLU A 105 -0.40 -24.64 28.95
CA GLU A 105 0.42 -23.96 27.94
C GLU A 105 -0.47 -23.12 27.03
N ILE A 106 -0.10 -21.87 26.79
CA ILE A 106 -0.81 -20.96 25.92
C ILE A 106 0.14 -20.49 24.83
N GLN A 107 -0.30 -20.63 23.58
CA GLN A 107 0.45 -20.20 22.40
C GLN A 107 -0.40 -19.22 21.59
N ARG A 108 0.22 -18.16 21.08
CA ARG A 108 -0.39 -17.23 20.13
C ARG A 108 0.18 -17.51 18.75
N VAL A 109 -0.67 -18.04 17.86
CA VAL A 109 -0.29 -18.56 16.54
C VAL A 109 -0.93 -17.72 15.45
N ARG A 110 -0.16 -17.32 14.44
CA ARG A 110 -0.62 -16.55 13.29
C ARG A 110 -1.53 -17.37 12.39
N VAL A 111 -2.65 -16.77 11.97
CA VAL A 111 -3.65 -17.39 11.09
C VAL A 111 -4.11 -16.38 10.03
N PRO A 112 -4.62 -16.85 8.85
CA PRO A 112 -5.20 -15.96 7.85
C PRO A 112 -6.37 -15.14 8.40
N LEU A 113 -6.65 -13.99 7.78
CA LEU A 113 -7.89 -13.24 8.01
C LEU A 113 -9.12 -14.04 7.55
N GLY A 114 -9.04 -14.63 6.35
CA GLY A 114 -10.11 -15.42 5.74
C GLY A 114 -10.42 -15.00 4.31
N VAL A 115 -11.41 -14.14 4.09
CA VAL A 115 -11.74 -13.56 2.79
C VAL A 115 -11.33 -12.09 2.78
N VAL A 116 -10.41 -11.75 1.90
CA VAL A 116 -9.98 -10.37 1.68
C VAL A 116 -10.60 -9.87 0.39
N ALA A 117 -11.47 -8.86 0.49
CA ALA A 117 -12.04 -8.17 -0.66
C ALA A 117 -11.11 -7.04 -1.10
N ILE A 118 -10.88 -6.89 -2.40
CA ILE A 118 -10.08 -5.82 -2.97
C ILE A 118 -10.89 -5.12 -4.05
N ILE A 119 -11.13 -3.81 -3.88
CA ILE A 119 -11.76 -2.95 -4.87
C ILE A 119 -10.69 -2.06 -5.48
N TYR A 120 -10.50 -2.10 -6.81
CA TYR A 120 -9.40 -1.40 -7.46
C TYR A 120 -9.78 -0.79 -8.81
N GLU A 121 -9.03 0.25 -9.20
CA GLU A 121 -9.31 1.06 -10.41
C GLU A 121 -8.14 0.99 -11.40
N ASN A 122 -8.49 0.84 -12.70
CA ASN A 122 -7.60 1.02 -13.86
C ASN A 122 -6.18 0.41 -13.75
N ARG A 123 -6.04 -0.71 -13.02
CA ARG A 123 -4.76 -1.36 -12.79
C ARG A 123 -4.89 -2.89 -12.87
N PRO A 124 -4.87 -3.48 -14.09
CA PRO A 124 -5.04 -4.92 -14.26
C PRO A 124 -4.02 -5.77 -13.48
N ASN A 125 -2.80 -5.26 -13.28
CA ASN A 125 -1.76 -5.92 -12.49
C ASN A 125 -2.18 -6.15 -11.03
N VAL A 126 -3.03 -5.30 -10.45
CA VAL A 126 -3.53 -5.48 -9.06
C VAL A 126 -4.27 -6.80 -8.91
N THR A 127 -4.89 -7.32 -9.99
CA THR A 127 -5.53 -8.64 -9.96
C THR A 127 -4.57 -9.75 -9.57
N SER A 128 -3.35 -9.77 -10.12
CA SER A 128 -2.31 -10.74 -9.77
C SER A 128 -1.61 -10.40 -8.46
N ASP A 129 -1.26 -9.14 -8.25
CA ASP A 129 -0.46 -8.70 -7.10
C ASP A 129 -1.25 -8.94 -5.79
N ALA A 130 -2.50 -8.46 -5.73
CA ALA A 130 -3.35 -8.64 -4.55
C ALA A 130 -3.71 -10.11 -4.31
N ALA A 131 -4.06 -10.86 -5.38
CA ALA A 131 -4.38 -12.27 -5.24
C ALA A 131 -3.18 -13.09 -4.73
N SER A 132 -1.97 -12.83 -5.21
CA SER A 132 -0.78 -13.57 -4.79
C SER A 132 -0.50 -13.39 -3.28
N LEU A 133 -0.60 -12.17 -2.77
CA LEU A 133 -0.44 -11.87 -1.35
C LEU A 133 -1.53 -12.54 -0.50
N CYS A 134 -2.80 -12.51 -0.95
CA CYS A 134 -3.89 -13.19 -0.29
C CYS A 134 -3.65 -14.71 -0.24
N LEU A 135 -3.32 -15.34 -1.36
CA LEU A 135 -3.11 -16.78 -1.46
C LEU A 135 -1.91 -17.23 -0.60
N LYS A 136 -0.78 -16.53 -0.68
CA LYS A 136 0.41 -16.86 0.12
C LYS A 136 0.13 -16.74 1.61
N SER A 137 -0.64 -15.76 2.05
CA SER A 137 -1.06 -15.60 3.45
C SER A 137 -2.28 -16.46 3.84
N GLY A 138 -2.70 -17.39 2.97
CA GLY A 138 -3.76 -18.37 3.26
C GLY A 138 -5.19 -17.82 3.15
N ASN A 139 -5.37 -16.66 2.54
CA ASN A 139 -6.68 -16.01 2.33
C ASN A 139 -7.25 -16.31 0.95
N ALA A 140 -8.57 -16.24 0.83
CA ALA A 140 -9.23 -16.11 -0.47
C ALA A 140 -9.33 -14.64 -0.86
N ALA A 141 -9.07 -14.33 -2.15
CA ALA A 141 -9.17 -13.00 -2.72
C ALA A 141 -10.54 -12.85 -3.43
N LEU A 142 -11.34 -11.87 -2.99
CA LEU A 142 -12.58 -11.47 -3.63
C LEU A 142 -12.35 -10.13 -4.33
N LEU A 143 -12.14 -10.16 -5.63
CA LEU A 143 -11.63 -9.06 -6.44
C LEU A 143 -12.76 -8.33 -7.17
N ARG A 144 -12.74 -7.00 -7.15
CA ARG A 144 -13.64 -6.15 -7.94
C ARG A 144 -12.84 -5.02 -8.59
N GLY A 145 -12.55 -5.17 -9.87
CA GLY A 145 -11.91 -4.14 -10.68
C GLY A 145 -12.90 -3.16 -11.32
N SER A 146 -12.37 -2.10 -11.94
CA SER A 146 -13.18 -1.16 -12.73
C SER A 146 -13.67 -1.78 -14.04
N GLY A 147 -14.79 -1.29 -14.58
CA GLY A 147 -15.34 -1.71 -15.85
C GLY A 147 -14.41 -1.46 -17.05
N SER A 148 -13.52 -0.48 -16.94
CA SER A 148 -12.51 -0.19 -17.97
C SER A 148 -11.47 -1.30 -18.14
N ALA A 149 -11.21 -2.11 -17.10
CA ALA A 149 -10.22 -3.19 -17.08
C ALA A 149 -10.85 -4.60 -17.06
N LEU A 150 -12.16 -4.72 -17.25
CA LEU A 150 -12.88 -5.96 -16.95
C LEU A 150 -12.36 -7.17 -17.73
N ARG A 151 -12.14 -7.06 -19.04
CA ARG A 151 -11.66 -8.18 -19.88
C ARG A 151 -10.27 -8.63 -19.43
N SER A 152 -9.39 -7.67 -19.19
CA SER A 152 -8.03 -7.93 -18.67
C SER A 152 -8.09 -8.65 -17.32
N ASN A 153 -8.93 -8.17 -16.39
CA ASN A 153 -9.08 -8.76 -15.06
C ASN A 153 -9.65 -10.19 -15.13
N VAL A 154 -10.62 -10.44 -16.02
CA VAL A 154 -11.18 -11.79 -16.25
C VAL A 154 -10.11 -12.75 -16.77
N ALA A 155 -9.30 -12.32 -17.76
CA ALA A 155 -8.22 -13.14 -18.30
C ALA A 155 -7.17 -13.48 -17.23
N ILE A 156 -6.71 -12.48 -16.46
CA ILE A 156 -5.73 -12.67 -15.38
C ILE A 156 -6.29 -13.57 -14.27
N ALA A 157 -7.50 -13.28 -13.78
CA ALA A 157 -8.14 -14.09 -12.74
C ALA A 157 -8.34 -15.55 -13.20
N GLY A 158 -8.67 -15.77 -14.49
CA GLY A 158 -8.76 -17.10 -15.09
C GLY A 158 -7.46 -17.88 -15.00
N VAL A 159 -6.34 -17.24 -15.28
CA VAL A 159 -4.99 -17.82 -15.15
C VAL A 159 -4.67 -18.20 -13.71
N LEU A 160 -4.96 -17.32 -12.75
CA LEU A 160 -4.72 -17.59 -11.33
C LEU A 160 -5.57 -18.76 -10.83
N ARG A 161 -6.84 -18.83 -11.21
CA ARG A 161 -7.76 -19.92 -10.89
C ARG A 161 -7.28 -21.26 -11.47
N GLU A 162 -6.80 -21.27 -12.72
CA GLU A 162 -6.20 -22.45 -13.35
C GLU A 162 -4.95 -22.92 -12.60
N GLY A 163 -4.09 -21.99 -12.15
CA GLY A 163 -2.92 -22.30 -11.33
C GLY A 163 -3.30 -23.01 -10.03
N LEU A 164 -4.32 -22.51 -9.32
CA LEU A 164 -4.86 -23.16 -8.13
C LEU A 164 -5.42 -24.57 -8.43
N GLN A 165 -6.22 -24.71 -9.49
CA GLN A 165 -6.81 -25.98 -9.88
C GLN A 165 -5.76 -27.03 -10.22
N LYS A 166 -4.73 -26.68 -10.98
CA LYS A 166 -3.63 -27.58 -11.36
C LYS A 166 -2.83 -28.12 -10.17
N THR A 167 -2.82 -27.40 -9.06
CA THR A 167 -2.12 -27.78 -7.83
C THR A 167 -3.03 -28.36 -6.75
N GLY A 168 -4.32 -28.58 -7.06
CA GLY A 168 -5.29 -29.19 -6.14
C GLY A 168 -5.83 -28.22 -5.07
N LEU A 169 -5.55 -26.93 -5.18
CA LEU A 169 -6.17 -25.91 -4.37
C LEU A 169 -7.50 -25.45 -4.96
N PRO A 170 -8.43 -24.92 -4.14
CA PRO A 170 -9.72 -24.47 -4.66
C PRO A 170 -9.55 -23.27 -5.60
N GLU A 171 -10.06 -23.37 -6.81
CA GLU A 171 -10.03 -22.29 -7.80
C GLU A 171 -10.73 -21.00 -7.30
N ASP A 172 -11.72 -21.15 -6.42
CA ASP A 172 -12.42 -20.03 -5.75
C ASP A 172 -11.58 -19.36 -4.64
N GLY A 173 -10.31 -19.73 -4.50
CA GLY A 173 -9.30 -18.94 -3.81
C GLY A 173 -9.10 -17.57 -4.46
N VAL A 174 -9.45 -17.46 -5.75
CA VAL A 174 -9.55 -16.19 -6.48
C VAL A 174 -10.95 -16.09 -7.08
N VAL A 175 -11.74 -15.15 -6.62
CA VAL A 175 -13.08 -14.84 -7.11
C VAL A 175 -13.11 -13.43 -7.66
N LEU A 176 -13.48 -13.27 -8.94
CA LEU A 176 -13.66 -11.97 -9.57
C LEU A 176 -15.15 -11.62 -9.65
N VAL A 177 -15.49 -10.41 -9.22
CA VAL A 177 -16.80 -9.79 -9.43
C VAL A 177 -16.79 -9.15 -10.80
N GLU A 178 -17.54 -9.72 -11.75
CA GLU A 178 -17.61 -9.23 -13.12
C GLU A 178 -18.64 -8.12 -13.31
N ASP A 179 -19.58 -7.99 -12.38
CA ASP A 179 -20.53 -6.87 -12.37
C ASP A 179 -19.81 -5.59 -11.89
N THR A 180 -19.78 -4.60 -12.78
CA THR A 180 -19.07 -3.33 -12.57
C THR A 180 -19.98 -2.18 -12.11
N ALA A 181 -21.26 -2.45 -11.87
CA ALA A 181 -22.19 -1.44 -11.36
C ALA A 181 -21.74 -0.91 -9.98
N HIS A 182 -22.04 0.37 -9.71
CA HIS A 182 -21.63 1.00 -8.45
C HIS A 182 -22.32 0.35 -7.24
N GLU A 183 -23.58 -0.01 -7.40
CA GLU A 183 -24.40 -0.69 -6.39
C GLU A 183 -23.75 -2.02 -5.96
N THR A 184 -23.17 -2.73 -6.90
CA THR A 184 -22.47 -4.00 -6.67
C THR A 184 -21.21 -3.80 -5.80
N ALA A 185 -20.51 -2.68 -5.96
CA ALA A 185 -19.38 -2.34 -5.09
C ALA A 185 -19.86 -2.04 -3.67
N VAL A 186 -20.97 -1.31 -3.51
CA VAL A 186 -21.57 -1.03 -2.20
C VAL A 186 -22.06 -2.34 -1.54
N GLU A 187 -22.72 -3.23 -2.29
CA GLU A 187 -23.12 -4.56 -1.78
C GLU A 187 -21.89 -5.35 -1.26
N LEU A 188 -20.77 -5.33 -2.00
CA LEU A 188 -19.53 -5.97 -1.57
C LEU A 188 -18.98 -5.37 -0.26
N MET A 189 -19.04 -4.04 -0.10
CA MET A 189 -18.61 -3.32 1.11
C MET A 189 -19.44 -3.66 2.35
N GLN A 190 -20.61 -4.30 2.17
CA GLN A 190 -21.57 -4.61 3.22
C GLN A 190 -21.68 -6.12 3.54
N LEU A 191 -20.87 -6.98 2.94
CA LEU A 191 -20.89 -8.44 3.15
C LEU A 191 -20.21 -8.86 4.47
N THR A 192 -20.65 -8.35 5.60
CA THR A 192 -20.02 -8.53 6.93
C THR A 192 -19.84 -9.99 7.37
N GLU A 193 -20.72 -10.91 6.93
CA GLU A 193 -20.62 -12.33 7.29
C GLU A 193 -19.68 -13.13 6.35
N LEU A 194 -19.33 -12.56 5.20
CA LEU A 194 -18.62 -13.26 4.13
C LEU A 194 -17.24 -12.68 3.83
N VAL A 195 -16.99 -11.43 4.22
CA VAL A 195 -15.73 -10.69 4.01
C VAL A 195 -15.14 -10.32 5.36
N ASP A 196 -13.88 -10.64 5.59
CA ASP A 196 -13.17 -10.36 6.84
C ASP A 196 -12.40 -9.04 6.80
N CYS A 197 -11.99 -8.63 5.59
CA CYS A 197 -11.26 -7.38 5.38
C CYS A 197 -11.50 -6.86 3.97
N LEU A 198 -11.67 -5.56 3.82
CA LEU A 198 -11.72 -4.85 2.54
C LEU A 198 -10.49 -3.96 2.40
N VAL A 199 -9.83 -4.02 1.25
CA VAL A 199 -8.70 -3.16 0.88
C VAL A 199 -9.06 -2.39 -0.39
N PRO A 200 -9.38 -1.09 -0.31
CA PRO A 200 -9.60 -0.26 -1.49
C PRO A 200 -8.27 0.18 -2.12
N ARG A 201 -8.18 0.15 -3.47
CA ARG A 201 -7.01 0.59 -4.27
C ARG A 201 -7.46 1.52 -5.39
N GLY A 202 -7.68 2.78 -5.08
CA GLY A 202 -8.17 3.78 -6.04
C GLY A 202 -8.04 5.20 -5.53
N GLY A 203 -8.63 6.15 -6.23
CA GLY A 203 -8.59 7.57 -5.89
C GLY A 203 -9.54 7.97 -4.75
N HIS A 204 -9.54 9.27 -4.42
CA HIS A 204 -10.34 9.85 -3.33
C HIS A 204 -11.83 9.49 -3.38
N GLU A 205 -12.41 9.38 -4.58
CA GLU A 205 -13.83 9.02 -4.74
C GLU A 205 -14.13 7.62 -4.21
N LEU A 206 -13.27 6.63 -4.52
CA LEU A 206 -13.39 5.28 -4.00
C LEU A 206 -13.22 5.26 -2.47
N ILE A 207 -12.20 5.92 -1.96
CA ILE A 207 -11.93 6.00 -0.51
C ILE A 207 -13.09 6.64 0.23
N ARG A 208 -13.67 7.73 -0.32
CA ARG A 208 -14.87 8.38 0.23
C ARG A 208 -16.06 7.41 0.25
N SER A 209 -16.33 6.74 -0.88
CA SER A 209 -17.42 5.76 -0.96
C SER A 209 -17.26 4.62 0.06
N VAL A 210 -16.03 4.13 0.25
CA VAL A 210 -15.73 3.10 1.26
C VAL A 210 -16.00 3.63 2.67
N ARG A 211 -15.57 4.84 3.00
CA ARG A 211 -15.81 5.45 4.31
C ARG A 211 -17.30 5.66 4.62
N GLU A 212 -18.10 5.95 3.59
CA GLU A 212 -19.54 6.21 3.71
C GLU A 212 -20.37 4.93 3.78
N HIS A 213 -19.98 3.86 3.08
CA HIS A 213 -20.85 2.70 2.86
C HIS A 213 -20.33 1.38 3.47
N ALA A 214 -19.03 1.26 3.76
CA ALA A 214 -18.49 -0.01 4.24
C ALA A 214 -18.93 -0.33 5.67
N THR A 215 -19.46 -1.54 5.84
CA THR A 215 -19.75 -2.13 7.16
C THR A 215 -18.80 -3.29 7.49
N VAL A 216 -18.08 -3.81 6.48
CA VAL A 216 -16.96 -4.75 6.69
C VAL A 216 -15.74 -4.01 7.24
N PRO A 217 -14.85 -4.68 7.98
CA PRO A 217 -13.57 -4.09 8.38
C PRO A 217 -12.76 -3.64 7.17
N VAL A 218 -12.22 -2.41 7.21
CA VAL A 218 -11.49 -1.82 6.08
C VAL A 218 -10.07 -1.47 6.50
N VAL A 219 -9.10 -1.79 5.66
CA VAL A 219 -7.75 -1.24 5.76
C VAL A 219 -7.53 -0.33 4.56
N ILE A 220 -7.47 0.98 4.84
CA ILE A 220 -7.37 2.03 3.82
C ILE A 220 -5.91 2.34 3.55
N ASP A 221 -5.53 2.34 2.27
CA ASP A 221 -4.30 2.95 1.78
C ASP A 221 -4.40 4.47 1.99
N GLY A 222 -3.44 5.05 2.71
CA GLY A 222 -3.50 6.46 3.07
C GLY A 222 -2.96 7.37 1.97
N ASP A 223 -3.45 8.62 1.94
CA ASP A 223 -2.82 9.69 1.17
C ASP A 223 -1.40 9.95 1.72
N GLY A 224 -0.47 10.25 0.84
CA GLY A 224 0.95 10.41 1.18
C GLY A 224 1.42 11.87 1.21
N ASN A 225 0.85 12.72 2.08
CA ASN A 225 1.41 14.06 2.30
C ASN A 225 2.65 13.95 3.20
N CYS A 226 3.78 13.56 2.60
CA CYS A 226 5.01 13.26 3.31
C CYS A 226 5.89 14.51 3.45
N HIS A 227 6.53 14.66 4.62
CA HIS A 227 7.43 15.77 4.92
C HIS A 227 8.88 15.31 5.03
N VAL A 228 9.79 16.24 4.66
CA VAL A 228 11.20 16.17 5.05
C VAL A 228 11.51 17.41 5.88
N TYR A 229 11.92 17.22 7.14
CA TYR A 229 12.41 18.27 8.00
C TYR A 229 13.94 18.28 8.02
N VAL A 230 14.53 19.42 7.71
CA VAL A 230 15.98 19.66 7.77
C VAL A 230 16.28 20.47 9.03
N ASP A 231 16.90 19.81 10.01
CA ASP A 231 17.18 20.34 11.34
C ASP A 231 18.40 21.27 11.36
N ALA A 232 18.56 22.05 12.44
CA ALA A 232 19.71 22.94 12.66
C ALA A 232 21.06 22.23 12.61
N ALA A 233 21.10 20.93 13.01
CA ALA A 233 22.31 20.11 13.03
C ALA A 233 22.42 19.18 11.82
N ALA A 234 21.71 19.44 10.73
CA ALA A 234 21.76 18.63 9.52
C ALA A 234 23.08 18.82 8.77
N ASP A 235 23.60 17.72 8.19
CA ASP A 235 24.53 17.82 7.07
C ASP A 235 23.74 18.30 5.84
N LEU A 236 24.09 19.48 5.33
CA LEU A 236 23.33 20.13 4.25
C LEU A 236 23.56 19.48 2.88
N ASP A 237 24.64 18.75 2.68
CA ASP A 237 24.89 18.00 1.45
C ASP A 237 24.01 16.74 1.44
N GLU A 238 24.00 15.98 2.53
CA GLU A 238 23.08 14.84 2.68
C GLU A 238 21.61 15.27 2.61
N ALA A 239 21.26 16.38 3.25
CA ALA A 239 19.90 16.93 3.23
C ALA A 239 19.45 17.26 1.79
N LEU A 240 20.32 17.85 0.98
CA LEU A 240 20.05 18.15 -0.42
C LEU A 240 19.71 16.89 -1.21
N ASP A 241 20.56 15.88 -1.11
CA ASP A 241 20.37 14.60 -1.82
C ASP A 241 19.07 13.92 -1.38
N ILE A 242 18.79 13.88 -0.09
CA ILE A 242 17.56 13.28 0.48
C ILE A 242 16.33 14.01 -0.03
N VAL A 243 16.27 15.34 0.03
CA VAL A 243 15.10 16.13 -0.40
C VAL A 243 14.87 15.97 -1.89
N VAL A 244 15.90 16.16 -2.72
CA VAL A 244 15.78 16.01 -4.18
C VAL A 244 15.33 14.61 -4.55
N ASN A 245 15.95 13.56 -3.99
CA ASN A 245 15.55 12.18 -4.22
C ASN A 245 14.10 11.91 -3.77
N SER A 246 13.72 12.39 -2.58
CA SER A 246 12.38 12.19 -2.03
C SER A 246 11.27 12.76 -2.92
N LYS A 247 11.54 13.88 -3.62
CA LYS A 247 10.56 14.51 -4.52
C LYS A 247 10.64 14.01 -5.95
N THR A 248 11.85 13.87 -6.52
CA THR A 248 12.03 13.75 -7.97
C THR A 248 12.16 12.32 -8.46
N ASN A 249 12.53 11.36 -7.60
CA ASN A 249 12.71 9.95 -8.00
C ASN A 249 11.46 9.35 -8.63
N ARG A 250 10.28 9.59 -8.03
CA ARG A 250 8.98 9.18 -8.57
C ARG A 250 7.86 10.03 -7.94
N PRO A 251 7.52 11.18 -8.50
CA PRO A 251 6.63 12.14 -7.84
C PRO A 251 5.16 11.69 -7.73
N SER A 252 4.74 10.67 -8.49
CA SER A 252 3.34 10.20 -8.56
C SER A 252 3.00 9.05 -7.61
N VAL A 253 3.78 8.88 -6.54
CA VAL A 253 3.55 7.84 -5.52
C VAL A 253 3.43 8.44 -4.12
N CYS A 254 2.70 7.76 -3.24
CA CYS A 254 2.32 8.27 -1.92
C CYS A 254 3.49 8.50 -0.94
N ASN A 255 4.66 7.90 -1.16
CA ASN A 255 5.86 8.14 -0.35
C ASN A 255 6.83 9.18 -0.94
N ALA A 256 6.43 9.89 -2.01
CA ALA A 256 7.16 11.06 -2.47
C ALA A 256 6.95 12.23 -1.49
N ALA A 257 8.00 13.02 -1.23
CA ALA A 257 7.86 14.19 -0.37
C ALA A 257 6.98 15.25 -1.04
N GLU A 258 6.04 15.80 -0.28
CA GLU A 258 5.14 16.87 -0.71
C GLU A 258 5.45 18.19 -0.02
N SER A 259 6.11 18.14 1.15
CA SER A 259 6.47 19.30 1.95
C SER A 259 7.91 19.21 2.47
N LEU A 260 8.63 20.34 2.40
CA LEU A 260 9.93 20.56 3.01
C LEU A 260 9.78 21.56 4.15
N VAL A 261 10.29 21.20 5.33
CA VAL A 261 10.38 22.11 6.48
C VAL A 261 11.86 22.32 6.81
N VAL A 262 12.32 23.56 6.91
CA VAL A 262 13.72 23.87 7.16
C VAL A 262 13.85 24.67 8.46
N HIS A 263 14.77 24.26 9.33
CA HIS A 263 15.09 25.02 10.55
C HIS A 263 15.67 26.39 10.20
N ASP A 264 15.24 27.45 10.88
CA ASP A 264 15.65 28.82 10.54
C ASP A 264 17.16 29.05 10.64
N ALA A 265 17.85 28.35 11.56
CA ALA A 265 19.31 28.44 11.72
C ALA A 265 20.12 28.07 10.46
N VAL A 266 19.54 27.24 9.57
CA VAL A 266 20.17 26.81 8.33
C VAL A 266 19.45 27.31 7.08
N ALA A 267 18.28 27.96 7.24
CA ALA A 267 17.41 28.35 6.16
C ALA A 267 18.06 29.30 5.16
N GLU A 268 18.80 30.32 5.61
CA GLU A 268 19.47 31.29 4.73
C GLU A 268 20.45 30.60 3.75
N THR A 269 21.09 29.52 4.19
CA THR A 269 22.05 28.78 3.36
C THR A 269 21.39 27.70 2.55
N PHE A 270 20.43 26.95 3.14
CA PHE A 270 19.88 25.74 2.56
C PHE A 270 18.72 26.01 1.61
N VAL A 271 17.79 26.91 1.95
CA VAL A 271 16.59 27.15 1.12
C VAL A 271 16.96 27.59 -0.31
N PRO A 272 17.85 28.56 -0.55
CA PRO A 272 18.22 28.92 -1.92
C PRO A 272 18.85 27.76 -2.69
N ARG A 273 19.68 26.97 -2.02
CA ARG A 273 20.39 25.83 -2.61
C ARG A 273 19.45 24.71 -3.02
N VAL A 274 18.56 24.28 -2.12
CA VAL A 274 17.61 23.19 -2.39
C VAL A 274 16.53 23.60 -3.39
N CYS A 275 16.07 24.85 -3.35
CA CYS A 275 15.09 25.35 -4.31
C CYS A 275 15.66 25.44 -5.72
N SER A 276 16.93 25.87 -5.89
CA SER A 276 17.61 25.82 -7.18
C SER A 276 17.66 24.40 -7.73
N ALA A 277 18.08 23.42 -6.92
CA ALA A 277 18.18 22.04 -7.34
C ALA A 277 16.80 21.42 -7.70
N LEU A 278 15.76 21.71 -6.92
CA LEU A 278 14.40 21.26 -7.22
C LEU A 278 13.84 21.90 -8.49
N ALA A 279 14.09 23.21 -8.70
CA ALA A 279 13.67 23.92 -9.92
C ALA A 279 14.36 23.39 -11.18
N GLU A 280 15.65 23.01 -11.11
CA GLU A 280 16.36 22.33 -12.21
C GLU A 280 15.70 21.01 -12.63
N HIS A 281 15.01 20.34 -11.69
CA HIS A 281 14.20 19.13 -11.95
C HIS A 281 12.75 19.46 -12.35
N GLY A 282 12.41 20.74 -12.52
CA GLY A 282 11.07 21.17 -12.92
C GLY A 282 10.04 21.13 -11.80
N VAL A 283 10.46 21.15 -10.53
CA VAL A 283 9.55 21.19 -9.38
C VAL A 283 9.01 22.60 -9.18
N GLU A 284 7.69 22.76 -9.22
CA GLU A 284 7.00 24.00 -8.82
C GLU A 284 7.02 24.12 -7.30
N LEU A 285 7.47 25.27 -6.79
CA LEU A 285 7.64 25.52 -5.37
C LEU A 285 6.63 26.54 -4.87
N LEU A 286 5.97 26.22 -3.75
CA LEU A 286 5.12 27.11 -2.99
C LEU A 286 5.72 27.28 -1.59
N GLY A 287 5.73 28.49 -1.04
CA GLY A 287 6.36 28.73 0.25
C GLY A 287 5.54 29.59 1.20
N ASP A 288 5.80 29.43 2.49
CA ASP A 288 5.39 30.40 3.50
C ASP A 288 6.11 31.75 3.31
N GLU A 289 5.78 32.76 4.10
CA GLU A 289 6.37 34.08 4.00
C GLU A 289 7.90 34.05 4.23
N ARG A 290 8.39 33.25 5.19
CA ARG A 290 9.80 33.11 5.55
C ARG A 290 10.62 32.44 4.44
N ALA A 291 10.11 31.32 3.87
CA ALA A 291 10.77 30.64 2.76
C ALA A 291 10.80 31.52 1.49
N ARG A 292 9.71 32.23 1.19
CA ARG A 292 9.62 33.14 0.04
C ARG A 292 10.55 34.36 0.16
N ALA A 293 10.84 34.79 1.36
CA ALA A 293 11.86 35.87 1.57
C ALA A 293 13.27 35.40 1.17
N LEU A 294 13.55 34.10 1.22
CA LEU A 294 14.83 33.48 0.86
C LEU A 294 14.90 33.04 -0.62
N TRP A 295 13.74 32.80 -1.26
CA TRP A 295 13.63 32.38 -2.67
C TRP A 295 12.40 33.02 -3.33
N SER A 296 12.60 34.15 -4.02
CA SER A 296 11.52 35.00 -4.53
C SER A 296 10.70 34.39 -5.68
N GLU A 297 11.16 33.30 -6.29
CA GLU A 297 10.44 32.60 -7.37
C GLU A 297 9.35 31.63 -6.85
N MET A 298 9.27 31.41 -5.52
CA MET A 298 8.19 30.60 -4.95
C MET A 298 6.83 31.29 -5.04
N GLY A 299 5.81 30.52 -5.41
CA GLY A 299 4.42 30.87 -5.21
C GLY A 299 4.05 30.97 -3.73
N VAL A 300 2.89 31.53 -3.42
CA VAL A 300 2.35 31.57 -2.05
C VAL A 300 1.74 30.22 -1.71
N ALA A 301 2.18 29.60 -0.61
CA ALA A 301 1.53 28.43 -0.04
C ALA A 301 0.38 28.84 0.89
N THR A 302 -0.73 28.14 0.82
CA THR A 302 -1.86 28.23 1.75
C THR A 302 -1.86 27.00 2.67
N ASP A 303 -2.67 27.02 3.75
CA ASP A 303 -2.87 25.85 4.61
C ASP A 303 -3.36 24.63 3.80
N ASP A 304 -4.22 24.86 2.79
CA ASP A 304 -4.71 23.80 1.91
C ASP A 304 -3.58 23.21 1.03
N ASP A 305 -2.59 24.02 0.63
CA ASP A 305 -1.44 23.53 -0.12
C ASP A 305 -0.52 22.69 0.77
N PHE A 306 -0.29 23.10 2.02
CA PHE A 306 0.47 22.31 2.99
C PHE A 306 -0.20 20.98 3.35
N ALA A 307 -1.54 20.91 3.32
CA ALA A 307 -2.30 19.70 3.62
C ALA A 307 -2.52 18.77 2.40
N ARG A 308 -2.01 19.15 1.22
CA ARG A 308 -2.33 18.47 -0.05
C ARG A 308 -1.25 17.51 -0.50
N GLU A 309 -1.65 16.29 -0.89
CA GLU A 309 -0.85 15.39 -1.70
C GLU A 309 -0.95 15.81 -3.18
N PHE A 310 0.13 16.31 -3.78
CA PHE A 310 0.14 16.80 -5.17
C PHE A 310 0.31 15.68 -6.20
N LEU A 311 1.06 14.63 -5.88
CA LEU A 311 1.41 13.53 -6.81
C LEU A 311 2.04 14.03 -8.13
N ALA A 312 2.72 15.15 -8.08
CA ALA A 312 3.31 15.87 -9.20
C ALA A 312 4.66 16.50 -8.82
N LEU A 313 5.36 17.05 -9.76
CA LEU A 313 6.57 17.88 -9.52
C LEU A 313 6.15 19.24 -8.93
N ARG A 314 5.60 19.21 -7.73
CA ARG A 314 5.18 20.37 -6.95
C ARG A 314 5.45 20.10 -5.48
N MET A 315 5.93 21.08 -4.73
CA MET A 315 6.32 20.91 -3.33
C MET A 315 6.11 22.21 -2.55
N THR A 316 5.66 22.10 -1.29
CA THR A 316 5.61 23.21 -0.36
C THR A 316 6.90 23.33 0.44
N VAL A 317 7.29 24.55 0.82
CA VAL A 317 8.48 24.86 1.64
C VAL A 317 8.07 25.78 2.79
N ALA A 318 8.41 25.38 4.00
CA ALA A 318 8.20 26.16 5.21
C ALA A 318 9.50 26.33 6.00
N VAL A 319 9.61 27.42 6.77
CA VAL A 319 10.72 27.64 7.70
C VAL A 319 10.21 27.59 9.13
N ALA A 320 10.77 26.70 9.94
CA ALA A 320 10.44 26.51 11.35
C ALA A 320 11.52 27.11 12.27
N GLY A 321 11.13 27.87 13.29
CA GLY A 321 12.03 28.50 14.25
C GLY A 321 12.60 27.56 15.31
N SER A 322 12.05 26.33 15.38
CA SER A 322 12.48 25.31 16.33
C SER A 322 12.03 23.91 15.88
N LEU A 323 12.63 22.87 16.48
CA LEU A 323 12.19 21.49 16.31
C LEU A 323 10.71 21.30 16.71
N ASP A 324 10.24 21.96 17.77
CA ASP A 324 8.85 21.86 18.22
C ASP A 324 7.86 22.49 17.23
N GLU A 325 8.23 23.61 16.58
CA GLU A 325 7.44 24.20 15.51
C GLU A 325 7.39 23.26 14.28
N ALA A 326 8.52 22.65 13.93
CA ALA A 326 8.58 21.68 12.83
C ALA A 326 7.71 20.44 13.11
N ILE A 327 7.79 19.86 14.31
CA ILE A 327 6.93 18.74 14.76
C ILE A 327 5.45 19.16 14.71
N GLY A 328 5.12 20.37 15.18
CA GLY A 328 3.77 20.92 15.12
C GLY A 328 3.25 21.05 13.69
N HIS A 329 4.09 21.54 12.76
CA HIS A 329 3.77 21.63 11.34
C HIS A 329 3.50 20.24 10.73
N VAL A 330 4.41 19.31 10.92
CA VAL A 330 4.30 17.93 10.40
C VAL A 330 3.03 17.23 10.93
N ASN A 331 2.78 17.31 12.24
CA ASN A 331 1.58 16.69 12.84
C ASN A 331 0.27 17.38 12.42
N ARG A 332 0.32 18.66 12.05
CA ARG A 332 -0.88 19.42 11.59
C ARG A 332 -1.24 19.09 10.15
N PHE A 333 -0.26 19.04 9.27
CA PHE A 333 -0.48 18.94 7.83
C PHE A 333 -0.21 17.56 7.25
N GLY A 334 0.59 16.72 7.94
CA GLY A 334 0.91 15.37 7.52
C GLY A 334 -0.31 14.46 7.49
N SER A 335 -0.30 13.51 6.59
CA SER A 335 -1.32 12.47 6.46
C SER A 335 -1.12 11.27 7.40
N GLY A 336 -0.03 11.27 8.18
CA GLY A 336 0.39 10.14 9.00
C GLY A 336 1.01 8.99 8.22
N HIS A 337 1.48 9.25 6.98
CA HIS A 337 2.07 8.24 6.10
C HIS A 337 3.57 8.09 6.38
N THR A 338 4.38 9.04 5.96
CA THR A 338 5.84 8.99 6.06
C THR A 338 6.41 10.37 6.31
N GLU A 339 7.20 10.48 7.38
CA GLU A 339 7.82 11.73 7.77
C GLU A 339 9.31 11.52 7.99
N ALA A 340 10.16 12.45 7.55
CA ALA A 340 11.60 12.33 7.68
C ALA A 340 12.20 13.53 8.39
N ILE A 341 13.26 13.29 9.18
CA ILE A 341 14.15 14.30 9.72
C ILE A 341 15.57 14.06 9.20
N VAL A 342 16.26 15.13 8.80
CA VAL A 342 17.71 15.10 8.54
C VAL A 342 18.41 15.88 9.64
N THR A 343 19.24 15.20 10.43
CA THR A 343 19.93 15.79 11.58
C THR A 343 21.18 15.00 12.00
N GLY A 344 22.19 15.67 12.48
CA GLY A 344 23.32 15.08 13.20
C GLY A 344 23.11 15.01 14.72
N ASP A 345 22.03 15.61 15.25
CA ASP A 345 21.70 15.61 16.68
C ASP A 345 20.82 14.42 17.04
N LEU A 346 21.34 13.53 17.89
CA LEU A 346 20.63 12.33 18.35
C LEU A 346 19.39 12.67 19.20
N ASP A 347 19.42 13.74 19.99
CA ASP A 347 18.28 14.14 20.81
C ASP A 347 17.16 14.74 19.95
N ALA A 348 17.49 15.53 18.93
CA ALA A 348 16.53 15.99 17.93
C ALA A 348 15.89 14.80 17.19
N ALA A 349 16.69 13.82 16.74
CA ALA A 349 16.18 12.62 16.08
C ALA A 349 15.22 11.85 16.99
N ARG A 350 15.58 11.61 18.26
CA ARG A 350 14.72 10.90 19.24
C ARG A 350 13.42 11.67 19.54
N ARG A 351 13.50 12.98 19.69
CA ARG A 351 12.30 13.80 19.94
C ARG A 351 11.37 13.78 18.74
N PHE A 352 11.89 13.96 17.54
CA PHE A 352 11.11 13.92 16.30
C PHE A 352 10.44 12.55 16.14
N THR A 353 11.18 11.46 16.22
CA THR A 353 10.65 10.09 16.06
C THR A 353 9.63 9.71 17.14
N GLY A 354 9.75 10.27 18.35
CA GLY A 354 8.82 10.02 19.46
C GLY A 354 7.56 10.89 19.42
N ALA A 355 7.61 12.07 18.79
CA ALA A 355 6.52 13.05 18.81
C ALA A 355 5.71 13.13 17.50
N VAL A 356 6.27 12.66 16.39
CA VAL A 356 5.59 12.62 15.08
C VAL A 356 4.71 11.37 14.98
N ASP A 357 3.40 11.56 14.73
CA ASP A 357 2.42 10.47 14.62
C ASP A 357 2.25 10.04 13.16
N ALA A 358 3.21 9.31 12.63
CA ALA A 358 3.17 8.74 11.29
C ALA A 358 3.36 7.21 11.31
N ALA A 359 2.97 6.54 10.21
CA ALA A 359 3.17 5.11 10.04
C ALA A 359 4.66 4.78 9.92
N VAL A 360 5.43 5.66 9.28
CA VAL A 360 6.89 5.56 9.15
C VAL A 360 7.52 6.90 9.49
N VAL A 361 8.50 6.88 10.38
CA VAL A 361 9.35 8.04 10.68
C VAL A 361 10.80 7.68 10.39
N ILE A 362 11.44 8.49 9.54
CA ILE A 362 12.76 8.20 8.97
C ILE A 362 13.78 9.23 9.51
N VAL A 363 14.95 8.75 9.85
CA VAL A 363 16.11 9.59 10.20
C VAL A 363 17.15 9.43 9.11
N ASN A 364 17.59 10.55 8.52
CA ASN A 364 18.70 10.64 7.55
C ASN A 364 18.55 9.71 6.33
N ALA A 365 17.31 9.57 5.82
CA ALA A 365 17.06 8.84 4.58
C ALA A 365 15.84 9.39 3.82
N SER A 366 15.76 9.08 2.54
CA SER A 366 14.66 9.48 1.66
C SER A 366 13.33 8.84 2.07
N THR A 367 12.23 9.59 1.99
CA THR A 367 10.86 9.08 2.20
C THR A 367 10.51 7.94 1.23
N ARG A 368 11.21 7.85 0.09
CA ARG A 368 11.06 6.81 -0.92
C ARG A 368 11.39 5.39 -0.42
N PHE A 369 12.00 5.25 0.74
CA PHE A 369 12.23 3.95 1.37
C PHE A 369 10.98 3.34 2.00
N THR A 370 9.90 4.09 2.22
CA THR A 370 8.63 3.54 2.69
C THR A 370 7.95 2.73 1.59
N ASP A 371 8.37 1.49 1.43
CA ASP A 371 7.98 0.57 0.36
C ASP A 371 8.21 -0.86 0.84
N GLY A 372 7.28 -1.77 0.59
CA GLY A 372 7.34 -3.14 1.12
C GLY A 372 8.53 -3.94 0.59
N GLU A 373 8.95 -3.74 -0.67
CA GLU A 373 10.14 -4.40 -1.20
C GLU A 373 11.40 -3.85 -0.53
N ARG A 374 11.48 -2.52 -0.33
CA ARG A 374 12.62 -1.85 0.32
C ARG A 374 12.70 -2.12 1.82
N PHE A 375 11.57 -2.37 2.47
CA PHE A 375 11.50 -2.81 3.88
C PHE A 375 11.88 -4.30 4.05
N GLY A 376 12.07 -5.03 2.95
CA GLY A 376 12.36 -6.47 2.99
C GLY A 376 11.10 -7.33 3.17
N PHE A 377 9.90 -6.77 3.02
CA PHE A 377 8.65 -7.55 3.03
C PHE A 377 8.40 -8.25 1.68
N GLY A 378 9.18 -7.92 0.66
CA GLY A 378 9.16 -8.52 -0.67
C GLY A 378 8.04 -8.05 -1.58
N ALA A 379 6.88 -7.73 -1.05
CA ALA A 379 5.74 -7.14 -1.75
C ALA A 379 4.78 -6.47 -0.75
N GLU A 380 3.92 -5.59 -1.25
CA GLU A 380 2.88 -4.94 -0.46
C GLU A 380 1.58 -4.79 -1.22
N ILE A 381 0.46 -4.78 -0.51
CA ILE A 381 -0.87 -4.48 -1.05
C ILE A 381 -1.24 -3.00 -0.94
N GLY A 382 -0.44 -2.22 -0.24
CA GLY A 382 -0.59 -0.78 0.01
C GLY A 382 0.09 -0.36 1.30
N ILE A 383 -0.01 0.94 1.64
CA ILE A 383 0.60 1.51 2.83
C ILE A 383 -0.51 2.15 3.68
N SER A 384 -0.81 1.54 4.82
CA SER A 384 -1.89 2.02 5.70
C SER A 384 -1.41 3.11 6.64
N THR A 385 -2.18 4.18 6.76
CA THR A 385 -2.00 5.22 7.79
C THR A 385 -2.87 4.99 9.03
N GLN A 386 -3.71 3.96 9.02
CA GLN A 386 -4.57 3.60 10.14
C GLN A 386 -3.75 3.06 11.31
N LYS A 387 -4.25 3.23 12.54
CA LYS A 387 -3.61 2.68 13.74
C LYS A 387 -4.10 1.29 14.11
N LEU A 388 -5.33 0.96 13.73
CA LEU A 388 -5.95 -0.31 14.05
C LEU A 388 -5.66 -1.34 12.96
N HIS A 389 -5.27 -2.53 13.36
CA HIS A 389 -4.87 -3.73 12.64
C HIS A 389 -3.52 -3.59 11.92
N ALA A 390 -3.42 -2.81 10.83
CA ALA A 390 -2.20 -2.64 10.05
C ALA A 390 -1.83 -1.17 9.90
N ARG A 391 -0.54 -0.83 10.07
CA ARG A 391 0.01 0.51 9.88
C ARG A 391 1.35 0.42 9.15
N GLY A 392 1.58 1.25 8.14
CA GLY A 392 2.74 1.19 7.26
C GLY A 392 2.54 0.24 6.07
N PRO A 393 3.62 -0.20 5.39
CA PRO A 393 3.54 -1.13 4.28
C PRO A 393 2.88 -2.45 4.68
N MET A 394 1.88 -2.89 3.92
CA MET A 394 1.08 -4.08 4.20
C MET A 394 1.57 -5.27 3.36
N GLY A 395 2.42 -6.09 3.95
CA GLY A 395 2.89 -7.34 3.37
C GLY A 395 2.03 -8.55 3.77
N LEU A 396 2.64 -9.73 3.75
CA LEU A 396 1.95 -11.00 4.07
C LEU A 396 1.45 -11.06 5.53
N ARG A 397 2.21 -10.49 6.48
CA ARG A 397 1.88 -10.55 7.91
C ARG A 397 0.65 -9.70 8.25
N GLU A 398 0.45 -8.58 7.56
CA GLU A 398 -0.68 -7.68 7.74
C GLU A 398 -1.98 -8.26 7.17
N LEU A 399 -1.90 -9.26 6.28
CA LEU A 399 -3.05 -10.05 5.80
C LEU A 399 -3.37 -11.25 6.71
N THR A 400 -2.85 -11.26 7.93
CA THR A 400 -3.07 -12.30 8.94
C THR A 400 -3.50 -11.70 10.26
N THR A 401 -4.07 -12.55 11.10
CA THR A 401 -4.32 -12.28 12.52
C THR A 401 -3.71 -13.40 13.36
N TYR A 402 -4.14 -13.58 14.59
CA TYR A 402 -3.69 -14.67 15.44
C TYR A 402 -4.86 -15.33 16.17
N LYS A 403 -4.66 -16.57 16.57
CA LYS A 403 -5.52 -17.27 17.51
C LYS A 403 -4.70 -17.78 18.70
N TYR A 404 -5.36 -17.99 19.82
CA TYR A 404 -4.76 -18.69 20.97
C TYR A 404 -5.00 -20.18 20.83
N VAL A 405 -3.94 -20.96 21.03
CA VAL A 405 -3.98 -22.42 21.16
C VAL A 405 -3.57 -22.77 22.58
N LEU A 406 -4.43 -23.49 23.29
CA LEU A 406 -4.21 -23.91 24.66
C LEU A 406 -3.99 -25.42 24.70
N TRP A 407 -2.89 -25.83 25.33
CA TRP A 407 -2.57 -27.22 25.58
C TRP A 407 -2.71 -27.51 27.08
N GLY A 408 -3.61 -28.38 27.43
CA GLY A 408 -3.90 -28.75 28.81
C GLY A 408 -3.84 -30.27 29.01
N ASP A 409 -3.83 -30.66 30.28
CA ASP A 409 -3.88 -32.03 30.76
C ASP A 409 -4.99 -32.17 31.84
N GLY A 410 -6.22 -31.77 31.43
CA GLY A 410 -7.40 -31.88 32.29
C GLY A 410 -7.65 -30.73 33.25
N GLN A 411 -6.97 -29.59 33.14
CA GLN A 411 -7.22 -28.42 33.98
C GLN A 411 -8.64 -27.90 33.80
N VAL A 412 -9.30 -27.56 34.93
CA VAL A 412 -10.64 -26.96 34.99
C VAL A 412 -10.58 -25.60 35.67
N VAL A 413 -11.56 -24.76 35.41
CA VAL A 413 -11.77 -23.49 36.14
C VAL A 413 -12.58 -23.81 37.41
N GLU A 414 -12.15 -23.27 38.57
CA GLU A 414 -12.88 -23.36 39.83
C GLU A 414 -14.12 -22.47 39.85
#